data_8349b472e2e6a33e271840be7b4cb375
#
_entry.id   8349b472e2e6a33e271840be7b4cb375
#
_cell.length_a   1.000
_cell.length_b   1.000
_cell.length_c   1.000
_cell.angle_alpha   90.00
_cell.angle_beta   90.00
_cell.angle_gamma   90.00
#
_symmetry.space_group_name_H-M   'P 1'
#
loop_
_entity.id
_entity.type
_entity.pdbx_description
1 polymer ?
#
loop_
_entity_poly.entity_id
_entity_poly.type
_entity_poly.pdbx_seq_one_letter_code
_entity_poly.pdbx_strand_id
1 'polypeptide(L)'
;MTFGRYVGNISSRFDATELMAQLASVPQWLDAGQVLPLSDGHDQVLKSDLVMGGQAVSVAIKVFGRQSLFKDWFDRRNGSKAARSYHAGAFLYQKALGTAEPIAWLDRWDDGRLVESYYLC
;
A
#
# COMPACT_ATOMS: atom_id res chain seq x y z
N MET A 1 -9.13 -7.40 6.26
CA MET A 1 -9.86 -6.14 6.42
C MET A 1 -10.24 -5.60 5.05
N THR A 2 -11.39 -4.99 4.93
CA THR A 2 -11.91 -4.51 3.65
C THR A 2 -12.13 -2.99 3.70
N PHE A 3 -11.67 -2.29 2.65
CA PHE A 3 -11.84 -0.84 2.51
C PHE A 3 -12.53 -0.57 1.17
N GLY A 4 -13.86 -0.44 1.14
CA GLY A 4 -14.56 -0.32 -0.12
C GLY A 4 -14.29 -1.52 -1.00
N ARG A 5 -13.61 -1.33 -2.15
CA ARG A 5 -13.24 -2.40 -3.08
C ARG A 5 -11.88 -3.04 -2.80
N TYR A 6 -11.20 -2.60 -1.77
CA TYR A 6 -9.85 -3.08 -1.45
C TYR A 6 -9.88 -4.06 -0.29
N VAL A 7 -8.97 -5.02 -0.33
CA VAL A 7 -8.62 -5.84 0.83
C VAL A 7 -7.22 -5.46 1.26
N GLY A 8 -6.98 -5.48 2.56
CA GLY A 8 -5.66 -5.08 3.04
C GLY A 8 -5.60 -5.07 4.54
N ASN A 9 -4.63 -4.35 5.06
CA ASN A 9 -4.45 -4.19 6.49
C ASN A 9 -3.82 -2.86 6.82
N ILE A 10 -4.15 -2.33 7.99
CA ILE A 10 -3.56 -1.10 8.54
C ILE A 10 -2.79 -1.49 9.79
N SER A 11 -1.59 -0.94 9.95
CA SER A 11 -0.79 -1.18 11.15
C SER A 11 -1.58 -0.80 12.40
N SER A 12 -1.51 -1.64 13.43
CA SER A 12 -2.20 -1.41 14.70
C SER A 12 -1.71 -0.17 15.43
N ARG A 13 -0.59 0.41 15.03
CA ARG A 13 -0.08 1.66 15.59
C ARG A 13 -0.90 2.88 15.20
N PHE A 14 -1.75 2.76 14.17
CA PHE A 14 -2.52 3.87 13.64
C PHE A 14 -4.01 3.63 13.85
N ASP A 15 -4.78 4.71 13.89
CA ASP A 15 -6.24 4.62 14.01
C ASP A 15 -6.84 4.17 12.67
N ALA A 16 -7.30 2.92 12.63
CA ALA A 16 -7.87 2.36 11.42
C ALA A 16 -9.11 3.12 10.96
N THR A 17 -9.94 3.57 11.90
CA THR A 17 -11.15 4.34 11.58
C THR A 17 -10.80 5.65 10.88
N GLU A 18 -9.77 6.35 11.39
CA GLU A 18 -9.30 7.61 10.79
C GLU A 18 -8.75 7.38 9.39
N LEU A 19 -8.03 6.29 9.18
CA LEU A 19 -7.34 6.04 7.90
C LEU A 19 -8.21 5.37 6.85
N MET A 20 -9.19 4.57 7.22
CA MET A 20 -9.98 3.79 6.26
C MET A 20 -10.64 4.65 5.19
N ALA A 21 -11.25 5.77 5.57
CA ALA A 21 -11.91 6.65 4.61
C ALA A 21 -10.90 7.28 3.65
N GLN A 22 -9.73 7.66 4.15
CA GLN A 22 -8.67 8.24 3.33
C GLN A 22 -8.11 7.20 2.36
N LEU A 23 -7.87 5.98 2.84
CA LEU A 23 -7.29 4.91 2.01
C LEU A 23 -8.24 4.47 0.91
N ALA A 24 -9.54 4.53 1.13
CA ALA A 24 -10.53 4.23 0.09
C ALA A 24 -10.47 5.22 -1.08
N SER A 25 -9.85 6.37 -0.88
CA SER A 25 -9.69 7.42 -1.91
C SER A 25 -8.34 7.38 -2.61
N VAL A 26 -7.57 6.31 -2.45
CA VAL A 26 -6.22 6.21 -3.05
C VAL A 26 -6.20 6.52 -4.55
N PRO A 27 -7.15 6.05 -5.38
CA PRO A 27 -7.09 6.39 -6.80
C PRO A 27 -7.11 7.89 -7.07
N GLN A 28 -7.85 8.67 -6.29
CA GLN A 28 -7.89 10.12 -6.43
C GLN A 28 -6.57 10.77 -6.02
N TRP A 29 -5.90 10.21 -5.01
CA TRP A 29 -4.59 10.73 -4.60
C TRP A 29 -3.54 10.49 -5.66
N LEU A 30 -3.59 9.36 -6.36
CA LEU A 30 -2.62 9.04 -7.40
C LEU A 30 -2.63 10.08 -8.51
N ASP A 31 -3.80 10.62 -8.83
CA ASP A 31 -3.92 11.67 -9.84
C ASP A 31 -3.33 13.00 -9.37
N ALA A 32 -3.32 13.25 -8.07
CA ALA A 32 -2.83 14.50 -7.48
C ALA A 32 -1.43 14.37 -6.88
N GLY A 33 -0.92 13.16 -6.72
CA GLY A 33 0.38 12.91 -6.09
C GLY A 33 1.55 13.23 -7.00
N GLN A 34 2.72 13.42 -6.38
CA GLN A 34 3.97 13.61 -7.10
C GLN A 34 4.66 12.27 -7.28
N VAL A 35 5.01 11.95 -8.52
CA VAL A 35 5.76 10.73 -8.83
C VAL A 35 7.22 10.97 -8.47
N LEU A 36 7.79 10.13 -7.63
CA LEU A 36 9.20 10.18 -7.28
C LEU A 36 10.03 9.56 -8.42
N PRO A 37 11.19 10.16 -8.78
CA PRO A 37 11.97 9.70 -9.92
C PRO A 37 12.68 8.37 -9.71
N LEU A 38 12.46 7.72 -8.58
CA LEU A 38 13.09 6.43 -8.28
C LEU A 38 12.27 5.25 -8.82
N SER A 39 11.10 5.49 -9.40
CA SER A 39 10.30 4.41 -9.93
C SER A 39 10.91 3.87 -11.21
N ASP A 40 10.87 2.56 -11.37
CA ASP A 40 11.51 1.84 -12.45
C ASP A 40 10.51 0.85 -13.05
N GLY A 41 10.23 1.00 -14.34
CA GLY A 41 9.35 0.10 -15.08
C GLY A 41 7.91 0.13 -14.59
N HIS A 42 7.43 -1.00 -14.07
CA HIS A 42 6.02 -1.19 -13.71
C HIS A 42 5.64 -0.59 -12.37
N ASP A 43 6.61 -0.41 -11.50
CA ASP A 43 6.35 0.05 -10.13
C ASP A 43 6.66 1.54 -10.02
N GLN A 44 5.82 2.24 -9.28
CA GLN A 44 5.96 3.68 -9.06
C GLN A 44 5.99 3.97 -7.57
N VAL A 45 6.70 5.02 -7.19
CA VAL A 45 6.68 5.54 -5.82
C VAL A 45 6.14 6.96 -5.88
N LEU A 46 5.10 7.20 -5.12
CA LEU A 46 4.43 8.50 -5.05
C LEU A 46 4.52 9.04 -3.64
N LYS A 47 4.52 10.35 -3.53
CA LYS A 47 4.46 11.03 -2.24
C LYS A 47 3.08 11.64 -2.07
N SER A 48 2.49 11.47 -0.89
CA SER A 48 1.21 12.05 -0.56
C SER A 48 1.14 12.33 0.94
N ASP A 49 0.05 12.94 1.40
CA ASP A 49 -0.15 13.22 2.81
C ASP A 49 -1.38 12.48 3.32
N LEU A 50 -1.26 11.93 4.52
CA LEU A 50 -2.39 11.39 5.28
C LEU A 50 -2.62 12.25 6.51
N VAL A 51 -3.88 12.39 6.91
CA VAL A 51 -4.22 13.04 8.18
C VAL A 51 -4.20 11.99 9.28
N MET A 52 -3.32 12.19 10.25
CA MET A 52 -3.18 11.31 11.40
C MET A 52 -3.13 12.15 12.67
N GLY A 53 -4.08 11.91 13.58
CA GLY A 53 -4.17 12.69 14.81
C GLY A 53 -4.37 14.18 14.58
N GLY A 54 -5.08 14.54 13.51
CA GLY A 54 -5.33 15.95 13.17
C GLY A 54 -4.18 16.63 12.43
N GLN A 55 -3.12 15.91 12.09
CA GLN A 55 -1.94 16.47 11.43
C GLN A 55 -1.72 15.80 10.07
N ALA A 56 -1.28 16.58 9.09
CA ALA A 56 -0.86 16.04 7.80
C ALA A 56 0.51 15.39 7.93
N VAL A 57 0.60 14.12 7.58
CA VAL A 57 1.84 13.33 7.64
C VAL A 57 2.19 12.89 6.24
N SER A 58 3.43 13.19 5.82
CA SER A 58 3.92 12.79 4.50
C SER A 58 4.18 11.29 4.46
N VAL A 59 3.65 10.63 3.43
CA VAL A 59 3.78 9.18 3.27
C VAL A 59 4.25 8.86 1.85
N ALA A 60 4.90 7.71 1.71
CA ALA A 60 5.25 7.15 0.41
C ALA A 60 4.24 6.06 0.05
N ILE A 61 3.76 6.09 -1.18
CA ILE A 61 2.86 5.07 -1.71
C ILE A 61 3.60 4.36 -2.83
N LYS A 62 3.85 3.07 -2.64
CA LYS A 62 4.41 2.22 -3.70
C LYS A 62 3.24 1.60 -4.46
N VAL A 63 3.18 1.90 -5.75
CA VAL A 63 2.15 1.40 -6.65
C VAL A 63 2.77 0.28 -7.48
N PHE A 64 2.27 -0.93 -7.30
CA PHE A 64 2.78 -2.08 -8.03
C PHE A 64 1.96 -2.27 -9.30
N GLY A 65 2.64 -2.39 -10.44
CA GLY A 65 2.00 -2.55 -11.72
C GLY A 65 1.35 -3.92 -11.91
N ARG A 66 0.55 -4.03 -12.96
CA ARG A 66 -0.08 -5.31 -13.30
C ARG A 66 0.98 -6.33 -13.69
N GLN A 67 0.69 -7.59 -13.41
CA GLN A 67 1.63 -8.68 -13.60
C GLN A 67 0.97 -9.83 -14.37
N SER A 68 1.74 -10.85 -14.68
CA SER A 68 1.26 -12.01 -15.44
C SER A 68 0.21 -12.81 -14.66
N LEU A 69 -0.57 -13.63 -15.34
CA LEU A 69 -1.52 -14.55 -14.73
C LEU A 69 -0.84 -15.49 -13.73
N PHE A 70 0.37 -15.94 -14.04
CA PHE A 70 1.12 -16.82 -13.15
C PHE A 70 1.46 -16.10 -11.83
N LYS A 71 1.91 -14.85 -11.90
CA LYS A 71 2.23 -14.07 -10.72
C LYS A 71 0.98 -13.75 -9.92
N ASP A 72 -0.14 -13.46 -10.56
CA ASP A 72 -1.42 -13.24 -9.86
C ASP A 72 -1.83 -14.50 -9.12
N TRP A 73 -1.70 -15.67 -9.74
CA TRP A 73 -2.00 -16.94 -9.09
C TRP A 73 -1.09 -17.17 -7.87
N PHE A 74 0.20 -16.91 -8.04
CA PHE A 74 1.16 -17.03 -6.94
C PHE A 74 0.79 -16.08 -5.79
N ASP A 75 0.45 -14.83 -6.10
CA ASP A 75 0.14 -13.83 -5.09
C ASP A 75 -1.16 -14.14 -4.35
N ARG A 76 -2.15 -14.73 -5.01
CA ARG A 76 -3.37 -15.17 -4.33
C ARG A 76 -3.08 -16.20 -3.24
N ARG A 77 -2.07 -17.03 -3.45
CA ARG A 77 -1.70 -18.06 -2.50
C ARG A 77 -0.74 -17.56 -1.42
N ASN A 78 0.13 -16.61 -1.75
CA ASN A 78 1.25 -16.20 -0.91
C ASN A 78 1.20 -14.74 -0.47
N GLY A 79 0.17 -14.01 -0.87
CA GLY A 79 0.06 -12.58 -0.63
C GLY A 79 0.67 -11.77 -1.77
N SER A 80 0.10 -10.59 -2.03
CA SER A 80 0.60 -9.68 -3.05
C SER A 80 1.98 -9.14 -2.69
N LYS A 81 2.63 -8.53 -3.67
CA LYS A 81 3.89 -7.83 -3.44
C LYS A 81 3.74 -6.73 -2.39
N ALA A 82 2.60 -6.00 -2.40
CA ALA A 82 2.31 -4.99 -1.39
C ALA A 82 2.16 -5.62 0.00
N ALA A 83 1.39 -6.70 0.13
CA ALA A 83 1.22 -7.39 1.39
C ALA A 83 2.55 -7.93 1.92
N ARG A 84 3.35 -8.54 1.06
CA ARG A 84 4.66 -9.05 1.45
C ARG A 84 5.61 -7.94 1.88
N SER A 85 5.57 -6.79 1.17
CA SER A 85 6.37 -5.62 1.55
C SER A 85 5.96 -5.08 2.91
N TYR A 86 4.66 -5.02 3.17
CA TYR A 86 4.15 -4.59 4.46
C TYR A 86 4.63 -5.49 5.59
N HIS A 87 4.50 -6.79 5.44
CA HIS A 87 4.90 -7.74 6.48
C HIS A 87 6.41 -7.75 6.71
N ALA A 88 7.20 -7.66 5.63
CA ALA A 88 8.65 -7.58 5.74
C ALA A 88 9.06 -6.27 6.42
N GLY A 89 8.44 -5.15 6.04
CA GLY A 89 8.70 -3.86 6.65
C GLY A 89 8.34 -3.81 8.12
N ALA A 90 7.20 -4.42 8.50
CA ALA A 90 6.78 -4.51 9.89
C ALA A 90 7.78 -5.30 10.73
N PHE A 91 8.28 -6.41 10.19
CA PHE A 91 9.30 -7.21 10.87
C PHE A 91 10.59 -6.39 11.08
N LEU A 92 11.06 -5.73 10.02
CA LEU A 92 12.29 -4.94 10.08
C LEU A 92 12.14 -3.74 11.03
N TYR A 93 11.00 -3.08 11.00
CA TYR A 93 10.74 -1.93 11.87
C TYR A 93 10.70 -2.37 13.33
N GLN A 94 10.06 -3.51 13.62
CA GLN A 94 9.99 -4.08 14.97
C GLN A 94 11.38 -4.42 15.50
N LYS A 95 12.30 -4.80 14.63
CA LYS A 95 13.69 -5.09 14.98
C LYS A 95 14.60 -3.88 14.95
N ALA A 96 14.07 -2.69 14.72
CA ALA A 96 14.81 -1.42 14.61
C ALA A 96 15.92 -1.47 13.56
N LEU A 97 15.65 -2.07 12.40
CA LEU A 97 16.63 -2.26 11.34
C LEU A 97 16.57 -1.19 10.25
N GLY A 98 16.20 0.04 10.61
CA GLY A 98 16.36 1.19 9.72
C GLY A 98 15.47 1.17 8.49
N THR A 99 14.21 0.81 8.63
CA THR A 99 13.22 0.88 7.56
C THR A 99 12.15 1.91 7.89
N ALA A 100 11.44 2.41 6.88
CA ALA A 100 10.28 3.26 7.08
C ALA A 100 9.17 2.47 7.79
N GLU A 101 8.41 3.15 8.65
CA GLU A 101 7.33 2.50 9.38
C GLU A 101 6.19 2.13 8.43
N PRO A 102 5.82 0.84 8.33
CA PRO A 102 4.70 0.44 7.49
C PRO A 102 3.39 0.99 8.03
N ILE A 103 2.56 1.50 7.14
CA ILE A 103 1.25 2.05 7.50
C ILE A 103 0.15 1.08 7.08
N ALA A 104 0.14 0.67 5.80
CA ALA A 104 -0.94 -0.15 5.26
C ALA A 104 -0.53 -0.80 3.94
N TRP A 105 -1.26 -1.83 3.57
CA TRP A 105 -1.24 -2.35 2.21
C TRP A 105 -2.69 -2.54 1.76
N LEU A 106 -2.92 -2.39 0.44
CA LEU A 106 -4.25 -2.45 -0.16
C LEU A 106 -4.14 -3.14 -1.50
N ASP A 107 -5.00 -4.13 -1.71
CA ASP A 107 -5.12 -4.83 -2.99
C ASP A 107 -6.54 -4.79 -3.49
N ARG A 108 -6.71 -4.63 -4.79
CA ARG A 108 -8.01 -4.83 -5.44
C ARG A 108 -7.88 -5.96 -6.45
N TRP A 109 -8.69 -6.99 -6.27
CA TRP A 109 -8.76 -8.15 -7.12
C TRP A 109 -10.03 -8.09 -7.95
N ASP A 110 -9.94 -8.44 -9.22
CA ASP A 110 -11.07 -8.51 -10.11
C ASP A 110 -10.93 -9.78 -10.96
N ASP A 111 -11.88 -10.69 -10.82
CA ASP A 111 -11.95 -11.97 -11.54
C ASP A 111 -10.61 -12.74 -11.46
N GLY A 112 -10.08 -12.83 -10.25
CA GLY A 112 -8.84 -13.55 -9.98
C GLY A 112 -7.57 -12.83 -10.41
N ARG A 113 -7.69 -11.61 -10.95
CA ARG A 113 -6.56 -10.79 -11.36
C ARG A 113 -6.32 -9.66 -10.34
N LEU A 114 -5.07 -9.42 -10.01
CA LEU A 114 -4.68 -8.30 -9.17
C LEU A 114 -4.62 -7.04 -10.05
N VAL A 115 -5.56 -6.13 -9.85
CA VAL A 115 -5.68 -4.93 -10.70
C VAL A 115 -5.09 -3.69 -10.06
N GLU A 116 -5.07 -3.60 -8.73
CA GLU A 116 -4.41 -2.52 -8.01
C GLU A 116 -3.74 -3.09 -6.76
N SER A 117 -2.56 -2.60 -6.45
CA SER A 117 -1.82 -3.03 -5.27
C SER A 117 -0.95 -1.88 -4.78
N TYR A 118 -1.13 -1.50 -3.52
CA TYR A 118 -0.46 -0.35 -2.92
C TYR A 118 0.14 -0.73 -1.57
N TYR A 119 1.35 -0.23 -1.33
CA TYR A 119 2.01 -0.31 -0.04
C TYR A 119 2.34 1.10 0.43
N LEU A 120 1.90 1.46 1.64
CA LEU A 120 2.11 2.79 2.22
C LEU A 120 3.06 2.68 3.42
N CYS A 121 4.02 3.58 3.43
CA CYS A 121 4.98 3.68 4.55
C CYS A 121 5.39 5.13 4.84
#